data_7ce25c76af67d364d37bdf5c28a792ee
#
_entry.id   7ce25c76af67d364d37bdf5c28a792ee
#
_cell.length_a   1.000
_cell.length_b   1.000
_cell.length_c   1.000
_cell.angle_alpha   90.00
_cell.angle_beta   90.00
_cell.angle_gamma   90.00
#
_symmetry.space_group_name_H-M   'P 1'
#
loop_
_entity.id
_entity.type
_entity.pdbx_description
1 polymer ?
#
loop_
_entity_poly.entity_id
_entity_poly.type
_entity_poly.pdbx_seq_one_letter_code
_entity_poly.pdbx_strand_id
1 'polypeptide(L)'
;LTCFTAAPILYIRGNHDDRYDKHPPEGCECIEDKLVTVGGLRIVGLGGSPLYSGGRNQYTERQMEARIRKLGWKIRRAGGVDIVLTHAPARGFGDAEDFAHCGFEAFLPLLDRYQPRYLIHGHVHTEYGHAIPRVLQRGGTTIINACERYTLEL
;
A
#
# COMPACT_ATOMS: atom_id res chain seq x y z
N LEU A 1 -9.91 8.83 -16.53
CA LEU A 1 -9.62 7.37 -16.59
C LEU A 1 -10.93 6.56 -16.57
N THR A 2 -11.88 6.91 -15.72
CA THR A 2 -13.16 6.19 -15.56
C THR A 2 -14.03 6.16 -16.83
N CYS A 3 -13.83 7.11 -17.75
CA CYS A 3 -14.55 7.12 -19.04
C CYS A 3 -14.05 6.06 -20.05
N PHE A 4 -12.91 5.42 -19.78
CA PHE A 4 -12.25 4.50 -20.72
C PHE A 4 -12.20 3.06 -20.24
N THR A 5 -12.68 2.77 -19.04
CA THR A 5 -12.67 1.40 -18.50
C THR A 5 -13.95 1.11 -17.70
N ALA A 6 -14.47 -0.10 -17.88
CA ALA A 6 -15.54 -0.64 -17.03
C ALA A 6 -14.98 -1.35 -15.77
N ALA A 7 -13.66 -1.47 -15.66
CA ALA A 7 -13.01 -2.07 -14.50
C ALA A 7 -13.07 -1.10 -13.29
N PRO A 8 -13.23 -1.61 -12.06
CA PRO A 8 -13.19 -0.78 -10.88
C PRO A 8 -11.81 -0.16 -10.70
N ILE A 9 -11.76 1.12 -10.35
CA ILE A 9 -10.53 1.84 -10.02
C ILE A 9 -10.49 2.01 -8.51
N LEU A 10 -9.51 1.38 -7.87
CA LEU A 10 -9.30 1.46 -6.44
C LEU A 10 -8.14 2.40 -6.14
N TYR A 11 -8.24 3.16 -5.06
CA TYR A 11 -7.13 4.01 -4.63
C TYR A 11 -6.95 4.02 -3.11
N ILE A 12 -5.74 4.36 -2.69
CA ILE A 12 -5.37 4.77 -1.34
C ILE A 12 -4.70 6.14 -1.42
N ARG A 13 -4.60 6.84 -0.29
CA ARG A 13 -3.95 8.15 -0.24
C ARG A 13 -2.45 8.03 -0.02
N GLY A 14 -1.70 8.83 -0.74
CA GLY A 14 -0.30 9.11 -0.44
C GLY A 14 -0.15 10.27 0.57
N ASN A 15 1.07 10.52 0.99
CA ASN A 15 1.41 11.58 1.93
C ASN A 15 1.17 13.01 1.38
N HIS A 16 0.93 13.17 0.08
CA HIS A 16 0.62 14.45 -0.58
C HIS A 16 -0.85 14.59 -1.01
N ASP A 17 -1.70 13.62 -0.70
CA ASP A 17 -3.09 13.56 -1.17
C ASP A 17 -4.10 14.19 -0.18
N ASP A 18 -3.72 15.27 0.49
CA ASP A 18 -4.56 15.95 1.49
C ASP A 18 -5.88 16.48 0.93
N ARG A 19 -5.93 16.73 -0.39
CA ARG A 19 -7.12 17.25 -1.06
C ARG A 19 -8.21 16.20 -1.29
N TYR A 20 -7.86 14.92 -1.26
CA TYR A 20 -8.80 13.82 -1.55
C TYR A 20 -9.87 13.62 -0.47
N ASP A 21 -9.72 14.22 0.71
CA ASP A 21 -10.79 14.28 1.72
C ASP A 21 -11.96 15.16 1.26
N LYS A 22 -11.68 16.23 0.50
CA LYS A 22 -12.68 17.20 0.03
C LYS A 22 -13.05 16.97 -1.44
N HIS A 23 -12.13 16.49 -2.24
CA HIS A 23 -12.25 16.30 -3.68
C HIS A 23 -11.72 14.92 -4.06
N PRO A 24 -12.43 13.83 -3.72
CA PRO A 24 -11.99 12.48 -4.08
C PRO A 24 -11.99 12.32 -5.61
N PRO A 25 -11.12 11.47 -6.17
CA PRO A 25 -11.14 11.17 -7.59
C PRO A 25 -12.48 10.57 -8.02
N GLU A 26 -13.16 11.21 -8.97
CA GLU A 26 -14.46 10.77 -9.45
C GLU A 26 -14.39 9.38 -10.11
N GLY A 27 -15.38 8.54 -9.81
CA GLY A 27 -15.46 7.18 -10.32
C GLY A 27 -14.40 6.20 -9.77
N CYS A 28 -13.66 6.61 -8.74
CA CYS A 28 -12.70 5.77 -8.04
C CYS A 28 -13.17 5.42 -6.64
N GLU A 29 -12.89 4.22 -6.16
CA GLU A 29 -13.23 3.79 -4.80
C GLU A 29 -12.03 3.90 -3.86
N CYS A 30 -12.18 4.66 -2.76
CA CYS A 30 -11.18 4.71 -1.70
C CYS A 30 -11.25 3.44 -0.86
N ILE A 31 -10.17 2.67 -0.85
CA ILE A 31 -10.04 1.46 -0.04
C ILE A 31 -9.15 1.63 1.20
N GLU A 32 -8.93 2.87 1.60
CA GLU A 32 -8.18 3.21 2.82
C GLU A 32 -8.77 2.53 4.05
N ASP A 33 -7.96 1.78 4.81
CA ASP A 33 -8.39 0.99 5.99
C ASP A 33 -9.55 0.01 5.73
N LYS A 34 -9.67 -0.46 4.48
CA LYS A 34 -10.69 -1.42 4.08
C LYS A 34 -10.06 -2.72 3.56
N LEU A 35 -10.87 -3.78 3.62
CA LEU A 35 -10.70 -4.99 2.83
C LEU A 35 -11.85 -5.04 1.84
N VAL A 36 -11.53 -5.12 0.57
CA VAL A 36 -12.49 -5.25 -0.53
C VAL A 36 -12.20 -6.53 -1.32
N THR A 37 -13.21 -7.02 -2.06
CA THR A 37 -13.03 -8.17 -2.96
C THR A 37 -13.40 -7.76 -4.36
N VAL A 38 -12.46 -7.89 -5.29
CA VAL A 38 -12.62 -7.56 -6.71
C VAL A 38 -12.10 -8.71 -7.55
N GLY A 39 -12.91 -9.23 -8.46
CA GLY A 39 -12.52 -10.37 -9.29
C GLY A 39 -12.10 -11.62 -8.51
N GLY A 40 -12.65 -11.81 -7.31
CA GLY A 40 -12.28 -12.91 -6.41
C GLY A 40 -11.02 -12.65 -5.56
N LEU A 41 -10.31 -11.53 -5.78
CA LEU A 41 -9.11 -11.15 -5.03
C LEU A 41 -9.48 -10.28 -3.83
N ARG A 42 -8.96 -10.63 -2.66
CA ARG A 42 -9.11 -9.87 -1.40
C ARG A 42 -7.99 -8.84 -1.30
N ILE A 43 -8.35 -7.58 -1.32
CA ILE A 43 -7.40 -6.46 -1.37
C ILE A 43 -7.54 -5.62 -0.11
N VAL A 44 -6.44 -5.34 0.56
CA VAL A 44 -6.38 -4.43 1.70
C VAL A 44 -5.64 -3.16 1.28
N GLY A 45 -6.19 -1.98 1.63
CA GLY A 45 -5.57 -0.68 1.40
C GLY A 45 -5.04 -0.04 2.68
N LEU A 46 -3.78 0.42 2.65
CA LEU A 46 -3.08 1.11 3.74
C LEU A 46 -2.25 2.26 3.16
N GLY A 47 -2.85 3.44 3.04
CA GLY A 47 -2.16 4.62 2.53
C GLY A 47 -1.30 5.34 3.57
N GLY A 48 -0.62 6.39 3.10
CA GLY A 48 0.25 7.25 3.89
C GLY A 48 1.69 6.77 3.99
N SER A 49 2.54 7.62 4.56
CA SER A 49 3.97 7.37 4.78
C SER A 49 4.35 7.43 6.26
N PRO A 50 5.55 6.99 6.63
CA PRO A 50 6.13 7.29 7.93
C PRO A 50 6.13 8.79 8.23
N LEU A 51 6.06 9.13 9.52
CA LEU A 51 6.01 10.51 9.98
C LEU A 51 7.39 11.18 9.84
N TYR A 52 7.52 12.15 8.95
CA TYR A 52 8.76 12.92 8.76
C TYR A 52 8.57 14.45 8.82
N SER A 53 7.38 14.99 8.47
CA SER A 53 7.13 16.44 8.46
C SER A 53 5.84 16.87 9.17
N GLY A 54 5.06 15.91 9.70
CA GLY A 54 3.79 16.19 10.38
C GLY A 54 2.60 16.39 9.44
N GLY A 55 2.68 15.92 8.18
CA GLY A 55 1.58 15.94 7.22
C GLY A 55 0.41 15.04 7.63
N ARG A 56 -0.79 15.29 7.06
CA ARG A 56 -2.05 14.61 7.45
C ARG A 56 -2.03 13.10 7.19
N ASN A 57 -1.41 12.66 6.11
CA ASN A 57 -1.31 11.26 5.73
C ASN A 57 0.05 10.66 6.11
N GLN A 58 0.61 11.11 7.24
CA GLN A 58 1.84 10.60 7.80
C GLN A 58 1.55 9.95 9.14
N TYR A 59 2.11 8.78 9.39
CA TYR A 59 1.79 7.94 10.55
C TYR A 59 3.06 7.47 11.26
N THR A 60 3.01 7.40 12.58
CA THR A 60 4.01 6.67 13.37
C THR A 60 3.83 5.17 13.18
N GLU A 61 4.86 4.37 13.48
CA GLU A 61 4.77 2.90 13.51
C GLU A 61 3.57 2.42 14.35
N ARG A 62 3.41 2.96 15.54
CA ARG A 62 2.30 2.61 16.44
C ARG A 62 0.92 2.90 15.85
N GLN A 63 0.78 3.98 15.09
CA GLN A 63 -0.47 4.30 14.40
C GLN A 63 -0.72 3.32 13.26
N MET A 64 0.30 2.98 12.46
CA MET A 64 0.19 2.00 11.38
C MET A 64 -0.12 0.60 11.93
N GLU A 65 0.54 0.15 12.99
CA GLU A 65 0.21 -1.09 13.70
C GLU A 65 -1.26 -1.13 14.17
N ALA A 66 -1.77 -0.03 14.69
CA ALA A 66 -3.16 0.06 15.13
C ALA A 66 -4.15 -0.07 13.96
N ARG A 67 -3.83 0.50 12.78
CA ARG A 67 -4.60 0.35 11.54
C ARG A 67 -4.60 -1.11 11.06
N ILE A 68 -3.43 -1.73 11.01
CA ILE A 68 -3.25 -3.15 10.65
C ILE A 68 -4.04 -4.06 11.60
N ARG A 69 -3.98 -3.81 12.91
CA ARG A 69 -4.69 -4.59 13.92
C ARG A 69 -6.22 -4.54 13.72
N LYS A 70 -6.77 -3.36 13.38
CA LYS A 70 -8.20 -3.21 13.06
C LYS A 70 -8.60 -4.00 11.82
N LEU A 71 -7.73 -4.08 10.82
CA LEU A 71 -7.95 -4.88 9.61
C LEU A 71 -7.84 -6.39 9.87
N GLY A 72 -7.06 -6.78 10.84
CA GLY A 72 -6.72 -8.19 11.11
C GLY A 72 -7.93 -9.09 11.35
N TRP A 73 -9.01 -8.56 11.94
CA TRP A 73 -10.23 -9.33 12.08
C TRP A 73 -10.99 -9.50 10.74
N LYS A 74 -11.02 -8.45 9.92
CA LYS A 74 -11.63 -8.51 8.58
C LYS A 74 -10.90 -9.52 7.70
N ILE A 75 -9.56 -9.49 7.74
CA ILE A 75 -8.70 -10.45 7.01
C ILE A 75 -8.99 -11.89 7.43
N ARG A 76 -9.04 -12.17 8.75
CA ARG A 76 -9.36 -13.51 9.25
C ARG A 76 -10.75 -13.96 8.85
N ARG A 77 -11.75 -13.09 8.96
CA ARG A 77 -13.13 -13.40 8.57
C ARG A 77 -13.27 -13.67 7.06
N ALA A 78 -12.47 -13.00 6.24
CA ALA A 78 -12.43 -13.20 4.80
C ALA A 78 -11.60 -14.43 4.37
N GLY A 79 -10.97 -15.14 5.30
CA GLY A 79 -10.11 -16.29 5.00
C GLY A 79 -8.73 -15.91 4.46
N GLY A 80 -8.28 -14.66 4.66
CA GLY A 80 -6.95 -14.18 4.23
C GLY A 80 -7.01 -12.88 3.43
N VAL A 81 -5.86 -12.53 2.84
CA VAL A 81 -5.68 -11.38 1.94
C VAL A 81 -4.76 -11.80 0.80
N ASP A 82 -5.08 -11.39 -0.42
CA ASP A 82 -4.30 -11.73 -1.62
C ASP A 82 -3.35 -10.59 -2.01
N ILE A 83 -3.81 -9.34 -1.86
CA ILE A 83 -3.04 -8.14 -2.19
C ILE A 83 -3.10 -7.16 -1.03
N VAL A 84 -1.95 -6.66 -0.61
CA VAL A 84 -1.83 -5.50 0.27
C VAL A 84 -1.35 -4.32 -0.58
N LEU A 85 -2.22 -3.33 -0.78
CA LEU A 85 -1.92 -2.10 -1.48
C LEU A 85 -1.50 -1.05 -0.46
N THR A 86 -0.26 -0.55 -0.55
CA THR A 86 0.27 0.47 0.35
C THR A 86 0.81 1.67 -0.43
N HIS A 87 0.89 2.84 0.22
CA HIS A 87 1.61 3.95 -0.37
C HIS A 87 3.12 3.80 -0.11
N ALA A 88 3.53 3.73 1.14
CA ALA A 88 4.92 3.48 1.50
C ALA A 88 5.30 1.99 1.42
N PRO A 89 6.58 1.66 1.19
CA PRO A 89 7.09 0.30 1.20
C PRO A 89 7.13 -0.32 2.61
N ALA A 90 7.41 -1.62 2.68
CA ALA A 90 7.85 -2.28 3.90
C ALA A 90 9.33 -1.97 4.17
N ARG A 91 9.71 -1.83 5.43
CA ARG A 91 11.09 -1.55 5.84
C ARG A 91 12.06 -2.60 5.32
N GLY A 92 13.13 -2.16 4.65
CA GLY A 92 14.13 -3.02 4.03
C GLY A 92 13.71 -3.65 2.70
N PHE A 93 12.54 -3.28 2.14
CA PHE A 93 12.02 -3.85 0.90
C PHE A 93 11.56 -2.75 -0.07
N GLY A 94 12.53 -2.17 -0.78
CA GLY A 94 12.27 -1.12 -1.76
C GLY A 94 12.13 0.28 -1.16
N ASP A 95 12.48 0.45 0.11
CA ASP A 95 12.59 1.73 0.79
C ASP A 95 13.97 2.36 0.59
N ALA A 96 14.11 3.64 0.95
CA ALA A 96 15.38 4.34 0.97
C ALA A 96 15.81 4.62 2.42
N GLU A 97 17.09 4.97 2.59
CA GLU A 97 17.67 5.23 3.92
C GLU A 97 17.27 6.59 4.49
N ASP A 98 16.78 7.50 3.64
CA ASP A 98 16.39 8.84 4.09
C ASP A 98 15.03 8.81 4.82
N PHE A 99 14.84 9.80 5.69
CA PHE A 99 13.67 9.89 6.58
C PHE A 99 12.32 9.97 5.85
N ALA A 100 12.29 10.52 4.65
CA ALA A 100 11.06 10.72 3.89
C ALA A 100 10.61 9.45 3.16
N HIS A 101 11.56 8.60 2.75
CA HIS A 101 11.30 7.43 1.90
C HIS A 101 11.57 6.09 2.61
N CYS A 102 11.79 6.09 3.93
CA CYS A 102 11.87 4.85 4.70
C CYS A 102 10.52 4.12 4.69
N GLY A 103 10.56 2.80 4.79
CA GLY A 103 9.37 1.95 4.87
C GLY A 103 8.86 1.75 6.29
N PHE A 104 7.63 1.22 6.44
CA PHE A 104 7.07 0.84 7.72
C PHE A 104 7.57 -0.54 8.18
N GLU A 105 8.09 -0.61 9.40
CA GLU A 105 8.37 -1.89 10.07
C GLU A 105 7.08 -2.67 10.38
N ALA A 106 5.99 -1.96 10.65
CA ALA A 106 4.67 -2.54 10.91
C ALA A 106 4.15 -3.45 9.79
N PHE A 107 4.63 -3.29 8.56
CA PHE A 107 4.23 -4.17 7.46
C PHE A 107 4.90 -5.55 7.52
N LEU A 108 6.08 -5.68 8.13
CA LEU A 108 6.79 -6.95 8.21
C LEU A 108 5.98 -8.04 8.93
N PRO A 109 5.45 -7.81 10.16
CA PRO A 109 4.61 -8.80 10.83
C PRO A 109 3.30 -9.07 10.09
N LEU A 110 2.74 -8.09 9.34
CA LEU A 110 1.56 -8.32 8.51
C LEU A 110 1.87 -9.30 7.39
N LEU A 111 2.98 -9.12 6.67
CA LEU A 111 3.43 -10.01 5.61
C LEU A 111 3.72 -11.42 6.14
N ASP A 112 4.45 -11.52 7.25
CA ASP A 112 4.80 -12.81 7.85
C ASP A 112 3.55 -13.59 8.31
N ARG A 113 2.56 -12.90 8.85
CA ARG A 113 1.34 -13.51 9.39
C ARG A 113 0.35 -13.96 8.32
N TYR A 114 0.11 -13.12 7.31
CA TYR A 114 -0.97 -13.34 6.35
C TYR A 114 -0.49 -13.84 4.99
N GLN A 115 0.81 -13.74 4.69
CA GLN A 115 1.44 -14.24 3.47
C GLN A 115 0.64 -13.84 2.21
N PRO A 116 0.31 -12.54 2.00
CA PRO A 116 -0.38 -12.13 0.78
C PRO A 116 0.47 -12.50 -0.44
N ARG A 117 -0.16 -12.76 -1.58
CA ARG A 117 0.58 -13.00 -2.83
C ARG A 117 1.42 -11.79 -3.22
N TYR A 118 0.86 -10.58 -3.00
CA TYR A 118 1.51 -9.33 -3.38
C TYR A 118 1.41 -8.27 -2.28
N LEU A 119 2.50 -7.53 -2.07
CA LEU A 119 2.48 -6.18 -1.51
C LEU A 119 2.85 -5.22 -2.64
N ILE A 120 1.96 -4.28 -2.97
CA ILE A 120 2.15 -3.30 -4.04
C ILE A 120 2.25 -1.93 -3.40
N HIS A 121 3.35 -1.21 -3.67
CA HIS A 121 3.58 0.12 -3.10
C HIS A 121 4.08 1.10 -4.16
N GLY A 122 4.09 2.39 -3.82
CA GLY A 122 4.68 3.48 -4.58
C GLY A 122 5.71 4.23 -3.75
N HIS A 123 5.54 5.55 -3.63
CA HIS A 123 6.27 6.48 -2.77
C HIS A 123 7.75 6.68 -3.12
N VAL A 124 8.50 5.61 -3.33
CA VAL A 124 9.92 5.67 -3.70
C VAL A 124 10.04 5.72 -5.21
N HIS A 125 10.48 6.87 -5.72
CA HIS A 125 10.68 7.10 -7.15
C HIS A 125 11.97 6.46 -7.63
N THR A 126 11.93 5.79 -8.79
CA THR A 126 13.07 5.09 -9.36
C THR A 126 14.17 6.03 -9.88
N GLU A 127 13.86 7.32 -10.01
CA GLU A 127 14.78 8.34 -10.54
C GLU A 127 15.82 8.86 -9.52
N TYR A 128 15.69 8.54 -8.24
CA TYR A 128 16.60 9.06 -7.19
C TYR A 128 17.98 8.39 -7.15
N GLY A 129 18.47 7.86 -8.28
CA GLY A 129 19.87 7.43 -8.43
C GLY A 129 20.24 6.14 -7.69
N HIS A 130 19.34 5.53 -6.99
CA HIS A 130 19.52 4.22 -6.38
C HIS A 130 18.86 3.17 -7.24
N ALA A 131 19.61 2.16 -7.66
CA ALA A 131 19.10 1.00 -8.38
C ALA A 131 18.29 0.10 -7.42
N ILE A 132 17.16 0.63 -6.89
CA ILE A 132 16.28 -0.14 -6.02
C ILE A 132 15.48 -1.09 -6.92
N PRO A 133 15.59 -2.42 -6.72
CA PRO A 133 14.84 -3.37 -7.52
C PRO A 133 13.33 -3.12 -7.40
N ARG A 134 12.62 -3.09 -8.53
CA ARG A 134 11.16 -2.91 -8.55
C ARG A 134 10.40 -4.10 -8.00
N VAL A 135 11.01 -5.29 -7.99
CA VAL A 135 10.39 -6.53 -7.53
C VAL A 135 11.33 -7.21 -6.54
N LEU A 136 10.82 -7.45 -5.36
CA LEU A 136 11.50 -8.12 -4.26
C LEU A 136 10.64 -9.25 -3.72
N GLN A 137 11.23 -10.13 -2.90
CA GLN A 137 10.52 -11.25 -2.28
C GLN A 137 10.72 -11.25 -0.77
N ARG A 138 9.63 -11.53 -0.02
CA ARG A 138 9.68 -11.84 1.41
C ARG A 138 8.79 -13.06 1.69
N GLY A 139 9.42 -14.21 1.98
CA GLY A 139 8.67 -15.45 2.11
C GLY A 139 7.86 -15.74 0.84
N GLY A 140 6.55 -15.97 0.99
CA GLY A 140 5.63 -16.19 -0.13
C GLY A 140 5.12 -14.92 -0.82
N THR A 141 5.50 -13.73 -0.33
CA THR A 141 4.98 -12.45 -0.83
C THR A 141 5.92 -11.81 -1.83
N THR A 142 5.42 -11.49 -3.02
CA THR A 142 6.10 -10.64 -4.00
C THR A 142 5.83 -9.17 -3.68
N ILE A 143 6.88 -8.38 -3.47
CA ILE A 143 6.82 -6.95 -3.16
C ILE A 143 7.15 -6.17 -4.42
N ILE A 144 6.24 -5.26 -4.84
CA ILE A 144 6.32 -4.55 -6.11
C ILE A 144 6.28 -3.04 -5.87
N ASN A 145 7.32 -2.33 -6.31
CA ASN A 145 7.27 -0.89 -6.47
C ASN A 145 6.56 -0.55 -7.79
N ALA A 146 5.31 -0.10 -7.67
CA ALA A 146 4.46 0.28 -8.80
C ALA A 146 4.51 1.79 -9.10
N CYS A 147 5.55 2.51 -8.64
CA CYS A 147 5.72 3.94 -8.92
C CYS A 147 5.52 4.20 -10.43
N GLU A 148 4.74 5.25 -10.75
CA GLU A 148 4.24 5.61 -12.08
C GLU A 148 3.27 4.59 -12.66
N ARG A 149 3.73 3.42 -13.05
CA ARG A 149 2.92 2.35 -13.63
C ARG A 149 3.59 0.99 -13.52
N TYR A 150 2.78 0.00 -13.17
CA TYR A 150 3.16 -1.42 -13.22
C TYR A 150 1.98 -2.25 -13.71
N THR A 151 2.21 -3.17 -14.65
CA THR A 151 1.20 -4.13 -15.12
C THR A 151 1.49 -5.49 -14.50
N LEU A 152 0.49 -6.06 -13.84
CA LEU A 152 0.56 -7.36 -13.19
C LEU A 152 -0.53 -8.26 -13.76
N GLU A 153 -0.15 -9.42 -14.28
CA GLU A 153 -1.06 -10.50 -14.68
C GLU A 153 -1.28 -11.42 -13.48
N LEU A 154 -2.55 -11.70 -13.12
CA LEU A 154 -2.96 -12.40 -11.90
C LEU A 154 -3.51 -13.80 -12.16
#